data_5ac64fc7955e105b6c775ae3986f1b78
#
_entry.id   5ac64fc7955e105b6c775ae3986f1b78
#
_cell.length_a   1.000
_cell.length_b   1.000
_cell.length_c   1.000
_cell.angle_alpha   90.00
_cell.angle_beta   90.00
_cell.angle_gamma   90.00
#
_symmetry.space_group_name_H-M   'P 1'
#
loop_
_entity.id
_entity.type
_entity.pdbx_description
1 polymer ?
#
loop_
_entity_poly.entity_id
_entity_poly.type
_entity_poly.pdbx_seq_one_letter_code
_entity_poly.pdbx_strand_id
1 'polypeptide(L)'
;MTRLRRFLLSVTAFAGLVSLAACASIPTSGSVEQGSIEEEQESQGLRYYPSEPSEGASREEIVQGFIDAGTGMQNNFATARQYLTDEAADSWKPAEQVLITSGQVSMRTDSDNAITVTVPVTGTVDAHGNYEEVLSSSNETLDFQLSQVSGEWRISDVPDGIVLLRQSFTDLFQATSLTFFDSEQQYTVPDLRWFPNTDALADRVVEELLRGPSDWLYPGEAVTSAFPGSTTLISSVNVVEGQAIVNLSGDASAAASASDLSLMRLQLERSLTAIDEITSVELRVNGARIDASLPSGDTVTTSPQVNSLPLVFQDGSLGYLNSDTLSPPAGAENVNAVAGEIDPIRGALSASRQTVTMLTEDGTYAMRYDDTEATLIDSRGGQVEPALDNWDWVWTQSTTQTGLYVSKIGEGSIFEIPLPEGVAPDFISHQISRDGTRLAVLFEGDEGVTLAVMPIIRDGGEPMALGDPILVEMPGTDDVANDLAWVDSSSIAMLVDDGDGTTEVRLYRVGGELTSLGSIPNAIQVAGSNSLAGMRIVDRQGIVYSPRGTRWQASETVVNFLFAQE
;
A
#
# COMPACT_ATOMS: atom_id res chain seq x y z
N MET A 1 45.34 11.30 74.64
CA MET A 1 44.50 11.90 73.56
C MET A 1 44.86 11.41 72.14
N THR A 2 45.88 10.64 71.92
CA THR A 2 46.37 10.24 70.58
C THR A 2 45.84 8.90 70.04
N ARG A 3 45.32 8.00 70.88
CA ARG A 3 44.78 6.68 70.42
C ARG A 3 43.31 6.78 69.95
N LEU A 4 42.49 7.66 70.55
CA LEU A 4 41.08 7.81 70.20
C LEU A 4 40.91 8.53 68.83
N ARG A 5 41.81 9.49 68.52
CA ARG A 5 41.78 10.23 67.24
C ARG A 5 42.22 9.36 66.04
N ARG A 6 43.10 8.37 66.27
CA ARG A 6 43.49 7.40 65.22
C ARG A 6 42.39 6.37 64.95
N PHE A 7 41.62 6.00 65.99
CA PHE A 7 40.50 5.08 65.84
C PHE A 7 39.32 5.74 65.08
N LEU A 8 39.01 6.99 65.36
CA LEU A 8 38.00 7.75 64.63
C LEU A 8 38.37 8.01 63.16
N LEU A 9 39.65 8.27 62.85
CA LEU A 9 40.13 8.43 61.48
C LEU A 9 40.13 7.10 60.71
N SER A 10 40.34 5.97 61.34
CA SER A 10 40.27 4.66 60.71
C SER A 10 38.85 4.21 60.45
N VAL A 11 37.86 4.55 61.29
CA VAL A 11 36.42 4.27 61.07
C VAL A 11 35.82 5.14 59.96
N THR A 12 36.23 6.41 59.87
CA THR A 12 35.79 7.29 58.77
C THR A 12 36.40 6.91 57.42
N ALA A 13 37.65 6.43 57.39
CA ALA A 13 38.24 5.91 56.14
C ALA A 13 37.61 4.60 55.67
N PHE A 14 37.23 3.72 56.61
CA PHE A 14 36.55 2.47 56.29
C PHE A 14 35.08 2.67 55.83
N ALA A 15 34.35 3.64 56.42
CA ALA A 15 33.03 4.04 55.99
C ALA A 15 33.02 4.72 54.59
N GLY A 16 34.08 5.46 54.22
CA GLY A 16 34.26 6.07 52.90
C GLY A 16 34.59 5.04 51.81
N LEU A 17 35.27 3.93 52.12
CA LEU A 17 35.55 2.88 51.16
C LEU A 17 34.36 1.95 50.87
N VAL A 18 33.43 1.78 51.80
CA VAL A 18 32.22 0.94 51.62
C VAL A 18 31.17 1.70 50.78
N SER A 19 31.17 3.02 50.77
CA SER A 19 30.23 3.80 49.94
C SER A 19 30.62 3.92 48.44
N LEU A 20 31.84 3.54 48.06
CA LEU A 20 32.30 3.53 46.67
C LEU A 20 32.15 2.16 45.94
N ALA A 21 31.74 1.11 46.64
CA ALA A 21 31.54 -0.23 46.09
C ALA A 21 30.09 -0.53 45.68
N ALA A 22 29.15 0.44 45.81
CA ALA A 22 27.72 0.24 45.55
C ALA A 22 27.25 0.61 44.12
N CYS A 23 28.15 0.96 43.21
CA CYS A 23 27.80 1.38 41.85
C CYS A 23 28.52 0.54 40.77
N ALA A 24 28.57 -0.77 40.88
CA ALA A 24 29.02 -1.61 39.75
C ALA A 24 28.50 -3.04 39.89
N SER A 25 27.21 -3.23 39.68
CA SER A 25 26.71 -4.52 39.17
C SER A 25 25.37 -4.24 38.43
N ILE A 26 25.49 -4.00 37.14
CA ILE A 26 24.37 -4.21 36.21
C ILE A 26 24.33 -5.75 36.07
N PRO A 27 23.24 -6.43 36.47
CA PRO A 27 23.09 -7.85 36.21
C PRO A 27 22.94 -8.03 34.70
N THR A 28 23.89 -8.70 34.06
CA THR A 28 23.85 -9.05 32.64
C THR A 28 23.16 -10.40 32.37
N SER A 29 22.49 -11.00 33.35
CA SER A 29 21.67 -12.20 33.17
C SER A 29 20.60 -12.28 34.27
N GLY A 30 19.44 -11.84 33.94
CA GLY A 30 18.17 -12.10 34.62
C GLY A 30 17.14 -12.40 33.55
N SER A 31 16.31 -13.43 33.73
CA SER A 31 15.11 -13.62 32.90
C SER A 31 14.34 -12.31 32.91
N VAL A 32 14.08 -11.76 31.69
CA VAL A 32 13.13 -10.68 31.51
C VAL A 32 11.77 -11.30 31.81
N GLU A 33 11.26 -11.11 33.02
CA GLU A 33 9.82 -11.23 33.23
C GLU A 33 9.19 -10.06 32.48
N GLN A 34 8.48 -10.38 31.41
CA GLN A 34 7.53 -9.45 30.78
C GLN A 34 6.50 -9.10 31.85
N GLY A 35 6.65 -7.94 32.47
CA GLY A 35 5.57 -7.34 33.22
C GLY A 35 4.42 -7.15 32.25
N SER A 36 3.31 -7.82 32.48
CA SER A 36 2.05 -7.52 31.86
C SER A 36 1.70 -6.08 32.24
N ILE A 37 1.88 -5.16 31.33
CA ILE A 37 1.14 -3.91 31.35
C ILE A 37 -0.27 -4.30 30.93
N GLU A 38 -1.10 -4.69 31.91
CA GLU A 38 -2.53 -4.58 31.79
C GLU A 38 -2.87 -3.07 31.80
N GLU A 39 -2.72 -2.41 30.70
CA GLU A 39 -3.55 -1.33 30.28
C GLU A 39 -4.38 -1.87 29.12
N GLU A 40 -5.57 -2.40 29.46
CA GLU A 40 -6.73 -2.30 28.61
C GLU A 40 -6.99 -0.80 28.36
N GLN A 41 -6.22 -0.19 27.48
CA GLN A 41 -6.70 0.91 26.70
C GLN A 41 -7.56 0.26 25.61
N GLU A 42 -8.86 0.11 25.91
CA GLU A 42 -9.86 0.20 24.85
C GLU A 42 -9.39 1.36 23.95
N SER A 43 -9.01 1.07 22.73
CA SER A 43 -8.82 2.07 21.70
C SER A 43 -10.20 2.65 21.38
N GLN A 44 -10.69 3.51 22.27
CA GLN A 44 -11.83 4.36 21.95
C GLN A 44 -11.33 5.29 20.86
N GLY A 45 -11.65 4.96 19.61
CA GLY A 45 -11.40 5.83 18.47
C GLY A 45 -11.82 7.26 18.83
N LEU A 46 -11.05 8.24 18.41
CA LEU A 46 -11.33 9.65 18.67
C LEU A 46 -12.79 9.95 18.27
N ARG A 47 -13.62 10.25 19.25
CA ARG A 47 -15.03 10.60 19.02
C ARG A 47 -15.14 12.10 18.95
N TYR A 48 -15.41 12.62 17.77
CA TYR A 48 -15.75 14.02 17.58
C TYR A 48 -17.21 14.25 17.95
N TYR A 49 -17.48 15.27 18.77
CA TYR A 49 -18.82 15.72 19.15
C TYR A 49 -19.04 17.12 18.57
N PRO A 50 -19.50 17.23 17.32
CA PRO A 50 -19.77 18.53 16.71
C PRO A 50 -20.93 19.25 17.41
N SER A 51 -20.96 20.56 17.30
CA SER A 51 -22.02 21.39 17.88
C SER A 51 -23.32 21.23 17.10
N GLU A 52 -24.46 21.40 17.80
CA GLU A 52 -25.78 21.51 17.20
C GLU A 52 -25.99 22.93 16.63
N PRO A 53 -26.97 23.15 15.70
CA PRO A 53 -27.28 24.48 15.17
C PRO A 53 -27.73 25.43 16.27
N SER A 54 -27.13 26.63 16.31
CA SER A 54 -27.45 27.66 17.31
C SER A 54 -28.75 28.40 16.93
N GLU A 55 -29.52 28.85 17.94
CA GLU A 55 -30.68 29.71 17.71
C GLU A 55 -30.28 31.04 17.05
N GLY A 56 -30.99 31.42 16.00
CA GLY A 56 -30.74 32.65 15.25
C GLY A 56 -29.46 32.64 14.39
N ALA A 57 -28.85 31.47 14.15
CA ALA A 57 -27.66 31.34 13.32
C ALA A 57 -27.92 31.87 11.89
N SER A 58 -26.91 32.54 11.33
CA SER A 58 -26.92 32.98 9.94
C SER A 58 -26.86 31.78 8.99
N ARG A 59 -27.14 32.00 7.72
CA ARG A 59 -27.07 30.96 6.67
C ARG A 59 -25.68 30.39 6.55
N GLU A 60 -24.68 31.25 6.58
CA GLU A 60 -23.27 30.88 6.52
C GLU A 60 -22.85 30.02 7.73
N GLU A 61 -23.34 30.37 8.93
CA GLU A 61 -23.09 29.58 10.14
C GLU A 61 -23.77 28.21 10.10
N ILE A 62 -24.96 28.11 9.47
CA ILE A 62 -25.66 26.83 9.28
C ILE A 62 -24.89 25.93 8.32
N VAL A 63 -24.42 26.45 7.18
CA VAL A 63 -23.63 25.66 6.21
C VAL A 63 -22.27 25.26 6.80
N GLN A 64 -21.57 26.16 7.48
CA GLN A 64 -20.29 25.85 8.14
C GLN A 64 -20.49 24.77 9.23
N GLY A 65 -21.51 24.97 10.07
CA GLY A 65 -21.82 24.01 11.13
C GLY A 65 -22.19 22.62 10.59
N PHE A 66 -22.89 22.54 9.46
CA PHE A 66 -23.17 21.29 8.75
C PHE A 66 -21.88 20.59 8.29
N ILE A 67 -20.97 21.34 7.64
CA ILE A 67 -19.68 20.81 7.18
C ILE A 67 -18.87 20.28 8.37
N ASP A 68 -18.74 21.09 9.43
CA ASP A 68 -18.02 20.71 10.65
C ASP A 68 -18.63 19.48 11.33
N ALA A 69 -19.98 19.35 11.26
CA ALA A 69 -20.71 18.22 11.81
C ALA A 69 -20.52 16.91 11.01
N GLY A 70 -19.92 16.96 9.83
CA GLY A 70 -19.48 15.78 9.08
C GLY A 70 -18.45 14.91 9.81
N THR A 71 -17.77 15.44 10.83
CA THR A 71 -16.86 14.67 11.70
C THR A 71 -17.60 13.78 12.71
N GLY A 72 -18.90 14.03 12.96
CA GLY A 72 -19.72 13.31 13.94
C GLY A 72 -20.48 12.13 13.32
N MET A 73 -19.81 11.01 13.07
CA MET A 73 -20.38 9.84 12.36
C MET A 73 -21.38 9.03 13.19
N GLN A 74 -21.47 9.28 14.51
CA GLN A 74 -22.32 8.53 15.43
C GLN A 74 -23.80 8.67 15.06
N ASN A 75 -24.57 7.59 15.25
CA ASN A 75 -26.01 7.56 14.99
C ASN A 75 -26.38 8.08 13.60
N ASN A 76 -25.62 7.67 12.57
CA ASN A 76 -25.82 8.09 11.19
C ASN A 76 -25.81 9.61 11.03
N PHE A 77 -24.75 10.28 11.53
CA PHE A 77 -24.56 11.73 11.45
C PHE A 77 -25.68 12.55 12.08
N ALA A 78 -26.19 12.10 13.24
CA ALA A 78 -27.35 12.70 13.89
C ALA A 78 -27.22 14.22 14.12
N THR A 79 -26.02 14.73 14.42
CA THR A 79 -25.79 16.17 14.59
C THR A 79 -25.84 16.93 13.27
N ALA A 80 -25.21 16.42 12.20
CA ALA A 80 -25.26 17.03 10.87
C ALA A 80 -26.70 17.12 10.35
N ARG A 81 -27.51 16.08 10.57
CA ARG A 81 -28.92 16.05 10.15
C ARG A 81 -29.77 17.12 10.83
N GLN A 82 -29.40 17.66 11.99
CA GLN A 82 -30.11 18.77 12.64
C GLN A 82 -29.96 20.11 11.89
N TYR A 83 -28.95 20.26 11.05
CA TYR A 83 -28.77 21.43 10.18
C TYR A 83 -29.65 21.38 8.93
N LEU A 84 -30.25 20.22 8.62
CA LEU A 84 -31.08 19.98 7.44
C LEU A 84 -32.56 20.17 7.77
N THR A 85 -33.38 20.36 6.73
CA THR A 85 -34.83 20.15 6.85
C THR A 85 -35.12 18.65 7.00
N ASP A 86 -36.30 18.26 7.49
CA ASP A 86 -36.66 16.85 7.63
C ASP A 86 -36.55 16.09 6.31
N GLU A 87 -36.98 16.68 5.19
CA GLU A 87 -36.91 16.08 3.85
C GLU A 87 -35.45 15.91 3.38
N ALA A 88 -34.60 16.92 3.56
CA ALA A 88 -33.19 16.84 3.23
C ALA A 88 -32.45 15.84 4.14
N ALA A 89 -32.80 15.81 5.45
CA ALA A 89 -32.22 14.85 6.39
C ALA A 89 -32.54 13.39 6.03
N ASP A 90 -33.75 13.11 5.52
CA ASP A 90 -34.15 11.76 5.11
C ASP A 90 -33.48 11.32 3.80
N SER A 91 -33.22 12.25 2.87
CA SER A 91 -32.66 11.94 1.54
C SER A 91 -31.13 11.95 1.49
N TRP A 92 -30.46 12.74 2.34
CA TRP A 92 -29.00 12.91 2.32
C TRP A 92 -28.24 11.63 2.65
N LYS A 93 -27.25 11.30 1.80
CA LYS A 93 -26.40 10.13 1.87
C LYS A 93 -24.95 10.51 2.23
N PRO A 94 -24.59 10.56 3.52
CA PRO A 94 -23.25 10.96 3.95
C PRO A 94 -22.13 10.01 3.52
N ALA A 95 -22.42 8.74 3.26
CA ALA A 95 -21.46 7.73 2.88
C ALA A 95 -21.20 7.64 1.36
N GLU A 96 -21.87 8.49 0.53
CA GLU A 96 -21.72 8.44 -0.92
C GLU A 96 -20.31 8.88 -1.36
N GLN A 97 -19.77 9.92 -0.70
CA GLN A 97 -18.44 10.45 -0.98
C GLN A 97 -17.84 11.14 0.24
N VAL A 98 -16.52 11.09 0.34
CA VAL A 98 -15.74 11.92 1.26
C VAL A 98 -14.80 12.80 0.45
N LEU A 99 -14.95 14.13 0.56
CA LEU A 99 -14.00 15.10 0.05
C LEU A 99 -12.97 15.43 1.14
N ILE A 100 -11.70 15.19 0.84
CA ILE A 100 -10.60 15.44 1.77
C ILE A 100 -9.92 16.74 1.39
N THR A 101 -9.77 17.66 2.36
CA THR A 101 -9.14 18.95 2.15
C THR A 101 -8.03 19.21 3.15
N SER A 102 -6.97 19.90 2.72
CA SER A 102 -5.91 20.43 3.60
C SER A 102 -6.09 21.91 3.88
N GLY A 103 -7.06 22.57 3.22
CA GLY A 103 -7.33 24.00 3.29
C GLY A 103 -8.68 24.34 3.92
N GLN A 104 -8.91 25.63 4.12
CA GLN A 104 -10.22 26.14 4.52
C GLN A 104 -11.15 26.20 3.29
N VAL A 105 -12.40 25.76 3.48
CA VAL A 105 -13.45 25.97 2.50
C VAL A 105 -13.77 27.46 2.36
N SER A 106 -14.11 27.91 1.17
CA SER A 106 -14.58 29.27 0.93
C SER A 106 -16.05 29.26 0.57
N MET A 107 -16.81 30.24 1.11
CA MET A 107 -18.24 30.35 0.89
C MET A 107 -18.58 31.62 0.12
N ARG A 108 -19.54 31.51 -0.80
CA ARG A 108 -20.11 32.60 -1.54
C ARG A 108 -21.62 32.54 -1.46
N THR A 109 -22.24 33.62 -1.00
CA THR A 109 -23.71 33.76 -1.02
C THR A 109 -24.17 34.18 -2.42
N ASP A 110 -24.89 33.30 -3.13
CA ASP A 110 -25.33 33.55 -4.50
C ASP A 110 -26.69 34.22 -4.55
N SER A 111 -27.55 33.96 -3.59
CA SER A 111 -28.87 34.56 -3.43
C SER A 111 -29.33 34.53 -1.97
N ASP A 112 -30.53 35.03 -1.71
CA ASP A 112 -31.08 34.99 -0.33
C ASP A 112 -31.24 33.57 0.24
N ASN A 113 -31.24 32.55 -0.62
CA ASN A 113 -31.47 31.16 -0.20
C ASN A 113 -30.39 30.17 -0.68
N ALA A 114 -29.33 30.63 -1.34
CA ALA A 114 -28.30 29.76 -1.92
C ALA A 114 -26.89 30.17 -1.47
N ILE A 115 -26.11 29.20 -1.08
CA ILE A 115 -24.68 29.33 -0.76
C ILE A 115 -23.91 28.29 -1.57
N THR A 116 -22.89 28.75 -2.29
CA THR A 116 -21.90 27.91 -2.94
C THR A 116 -20.64 27.81 -2.08
N VAL A 117 -20.21 26.60 -1.78
CA VAL A 117 -18.99 26.30 -1.05
C VAL A 117 -17.95 25.76 -2.02
N THR A 118 -16.76 26.34 -2.05
CA THR A 118 -15.61 25.83 -2.79
C THR A 118 -14.66 25.11 -1.84
N VAL A 119 -14.38 23.85 -2.13
CA VAL A 119 -13.53 22.97 -1.35
C VAL A 119 -12.25 22.69 -2.13
N PRO A 120 -11.07 23.09 -1.64
CA PRO A 120 -9.79 22.68 -2.20
C PRO A 120 -9.54 21.20 -1.86
N VAL A 121 -9.77 20.30 -2.83
CA VAL A 121 -9.71 18.86 -2.64
C VAL A 121 -8.26 18.37 -2.78
N THR A 122 -7.82 17.52 -1.87
CA THR A 122 -6.51 16.85 -1.89
C THR A 122 -6.65 15.32 -1.95
N GLY A 123 -7.85 14.80 -1.87
CA GLY A 123 -8.17 13.39 -2.05
C GLY A 123 -9.66 13.15 -1.93
N THR A 124 -10.12 12.03 -2.44
CA THR A 124 -11.53 11.60 -2.34
C THR A 124 -11.62 10.15 -1.90
N VAL A 125 -12.75 9.79 -1.26
CA VAL A 125 -13.11 8.39 -1.02
C VAL A 125 -14.55 8.19 -1.50
N ASP A 126 -14.76 7.17 -2.32
CA ASP A 126 -16.09 6.84 -2.82
C ASP A 126 -16.93 6.03 -1.83
N ALA A 127 -18.17 5.71 -2.21
CA ALA A 127 -19.09 4.89 -1.40
C ALA A 127 -18.56 3.48 -1.08
N HIS A 128 -17.57 3.00 -1.81
CA HIS A 128 -16.97 1.66 -1.68
C HIS A 128 -15.62 1.66 -0.96
N GLY A 129 -15.17 2.83 -0.51
CA GLY A 129 -13.91 3.00 0.20
C GLY A 129 -12.69 3.11 -0.73
N ASN A 130 -12.87 3.27 -2.03
CA ASN A 130 -11.76 3.55 -2.94
C ASN A 130 -11.26 4.97 -2.72
N TYR A 131 -9.98 5.09 -2.41
CA TYR A 131 -9.30 6.37 -2.22
C TYR A 131 -8.60 6.80 -3.50
N GLU A 132 -8.75 8.06 -3.85
CA GLU A 132 -8.04 8.72 -4.94
C GLU A 132 -7.28 9.94 -4.41
N GLU A 133 -5.98 9.99 -4.62
CA GLU A 133 -5.13 11.13 -4.27
C GLU A 133 -5.25 12.19 -5.36
N VAL A 134 -5.49 13.44 -4.95
CA VAL A 134 -5.56 14.61 -5.84
C VAL A 134 -4.31 15.46 -5.59
N LEU A 135 -3.29 15.28 -6.43
CA LEU A 135 -1.99 15.96 -6.27
C LEU A 135 -1.94 17.35 -6.93
N SER A 136 -2.70 17.56 -8.00
CA SER A 136 -2.91 18.88 -8.58
C SER A 136 -4.04 19.62 -7.85
N SER A 137 -3.89 20.93 -7.65
CA SER A 137 -4.90 21.72 -6.94
C SER A 137 -6.26 21.66 -7.69
N SER A 138 -7.18 20.85 -7.18
CA SER A 138 -8.55 20.76 -7.66
C SER A 138 -9.50 21.44 -6.67
N ASN A 139 -10.49 22.14 -7.18
CA ASN A 139 -11.53 22.78 -6.39
C ASN A 139 -12.87 22.17 -6.75
N GLU A 140 -13.50 21.52 -5.79
CA GLU A 140 -14.89 21.06 -5.92
C GLU A 140 -15.86 22.14 -5.44
N THR A 141 -17.00 22.23 -6.11
CA THR A 141 -18.04 23.22 -5.81
C THR A 141 -19.29 22.51 -5.30
N LEU A 142 -19.70 22.85 -4.09
CA LEU A 142 -20.87 22.30 -3.42
C LEU A 142 -21.95 23.39 -3.32
N ASP A 143 -23.13 23.15 -3.87
CA ASP A 143 -24.25 24.09 -3.86
C ASP A 143 -25.26 23.69 -2.78
N PHE A 144 -25.57 24.64 -1.88
CA PHE A 144 -26.51 24.47 -0.77
C PHE A 144 -27.73 25.36 -0.98
N GLN A 145 -28.93 24.81 -0.82
CA GLN A 145 -30.15 25.58 -0.74
C GLN A 145 -30.64 25.63 0.72
N LEU A 146 -31.11 26.81 1.14
CA LEU A 146 -31.59 27.01 2.51
C LEU A 146 -33.05 27.47 2.52
N SER A 147 -33.74 27.09 3.58
CA SER A 147 -35.12 27.55 3.86
C SER A 147 -35.29 27.82 5.35
N GLN A 148 -36.30 28.57 5.71
CA GLN A 148 -36.63 28.81 7.13
C GLN A 148 -37.68 27.80 7.59
N VAL A 149 -37.32 27.10 8.69
CA VAL A 149 -38.22 26.21 9.44
C VAL A 149 -38.48 26.81 10.79
N SER A 150 -39.71 27.22 11.10
CA SER A 150 -40.11 27.88 12.34
C SER A 150 -39.31 29.17 12.66
N GLY A 151 -38.83 29.87 11.65
CA GLY A 151 -38.03 31.10 11.76
C GLY A 151 -36.51 30.89 11.81
N GLU A 152 -36.05 29.64 11.88
CA GLU A 152 -34.64 29.26 11.88
C GLU A 152 -34.19 28.76 10.50
N TRP A 153 -32.96 29.10 10.09
CA TRP A 153 -32.39 28.59 8.84
C TRP A 153 -32.05 27.10 8.93
N ARG A 154 -32.39 26.35 7.86
CA ARG A 154 -32.02 24.97 7.65
C ARG A 154 -31.66 24.75 6.18
N ILE A 155 -30.77 23.81 5.90
CA ILE A 155 -30.41 23.40 4.54
C ILE A 155 -31.54 22.53 4.01
N SER A 156 -32.14 22.93 2.89
CA SER A 156 -33.25 22.22 2.24
C SER A 156 -32.81 21.37 1.05
N ASP A 157 -31.60 21.64 0.50
CA ASP A 157 -30.96 20.83 -0.53
C ASP A 157 -29.45 20.84 -0.30
N VAL A 158 -28.83 19.67 -0.34
CA VAL A 158 -27.44 19.45 0.01
C VAL A 158 -26.84 18.35 -0.87
N PRO A 159 -25.60 18.51 -1.37
CA PRO A 159 -24.88 17.43 -2.03
C PRO A 159 -24.68 16.23 -1.12
N ASP A 160 -24.75 15.02 -1.66
CA ASP A 160 -24.42 13.80 -0.95
C ASP A 160 -22.92 13.77 -0.57
N GLY A 161 -22.58 13.07 0.53
CA GLY A 161 -21.22 12.98 1.03
C GLY A 161 -20.90 13.95 2.17
N ILE A 162 -19.64 13.97 2.57
CA ILE A 162 -19.08 14.81 3.63
C ILE A 162 -17.76 15.45 3.21
N VAL A 163 -17.39 16.54 3.88
CA VAL A 163 -16.08 17.19 3.71
C VAL A 163 -15.30 17.03 5.00
N LEU A 164 -14.07 16.53 4.92
CA LEU A 164 -13.19 16.36 6.07
C LEU A 164 -11.84 17.03 5.83
N LEU A 165 -11.29 17.64 6.86
CA LEU A 165 -9.87 17.98 6.90
C LEU A 165 -9.05 16.68 6.85
N ARG A 166 -7.90 16.67 6.15
CA ARG A 166 -7.01 15.49 6.06
C ARG A 166 -6.68 14.90 7.43
N GLN A 167 -6.41 15.74 8.43
CA GLN A 167 -6.18 15.28 9.81
C GLN A 167 -7.39 14.52 10.37
N SER A 168 -8.60 15.08 10.21
CA SER A 168 -9.83 14.43 10.68
C SER A 168 -10.11 13.12 9.92
N PHE A 169 -9.82 13.10 8.61
CA PHE A 169 -9.93 11.88 7.81
C PHE A 169 -9.01 10.77 8.37
N THR A 170 -7.73 11.07 8.60
CA THR A 170 -6.77 10.10 9.15
C THR A 170 -7.18 9.59 10.54
N ASP A 171 -7.82 10.44 11.35
CA ASP A 171 -8.29 10.06 12.69
C ASP A 171 -9.58 9.24 12.67
N LEU A 172 -10.44 9.43 11.66
CA LEU A 172 -11.79 8.86 11.59
C LEU A 172 -11.91 7.67 10.64
N PHE A 173 -11.02 7.53 9.67
CA PHE A 173 -11.03 6.44 8.70
C PHE A 173 -9.86 5.50 8.93
N GLN A 174 -10.10 4.23 8.70
CA GLN A 174 -9.09 3.18 8.74
C GLN A 174 -8.87 2.61 7.34
N ALA A 175 -7.61 2.58 6.90
CA ALA A 175 -7.20 1.86 5.71
C ALA A 175 -7.20 0.35 6.00
N THR A 176 -8.03 -0.40 5.31
CA THR A 176 -8.17 -1.84 5.47
C THR A 176 -7.89 -2.54 4.13
N SER A 177 -6.95 -3.47 4.13
CA SER A 177 -6.63 -4.25 2.94
C SER A 177 -7.59 -5.43 2.80
N LEU A 178 -8.48 -5.38 1.82
CA LEU A 178 -9.28 -6.54 1.43
C LEU A 178 -8.40 -7.52 0.66
N THR A 179 -8.64 -8.81 0.84
CA THR A 179 -7.85 -9.86 0.18
C THR A 179 -8.69 -10.51 -0.91
N PHE A 180 -8.15 -10.53 -2.12
CA PHE A 180 -8.68 -11.22 -3.28
C PHE A 180 -7.66 -12.21 -3.82
N PHE A 181 -7.88 -12.77 -5.01
CA PHE A 181 -6.99 -13.76 -5.63
C PHE A 181 -6.69 -13.36 -7.08
N ASP A 182 -5.54 -13.79 -7.57
CA ASP A 182 -5.28 -13.80 -9.02
C ASP A 182 -6.27 -14.74 -9.76
N SER A 183 -6.33 -14.66 -11.08
CA SER A 183 -7.25 -15.45 -11.91
C SER A 183 -7.12 -16.96 -11.72
N GLU A 184 -5.93 -17.45 -11.39
CA GLU A 184 -5.63 -18.86 -11.15
C GLU A 184 -5.78 -19.28 -9.67
N GLN A 185 -6.09 -18.35 -8.78
CA GLN A 185 -6.20 -18.54 -7.32
C GLN A 185 -4.93 -19.09 -6.66
N GLN A 186 -3.76 -18.74 -7.20
CA GLN A 186 -2.46 -19.15 -6.68
C GLN A 186 -1.85 -18.11 -5.73
N TYR A 187 -2.22 -16.84 -5.89
CA TYR A 187 -1.71 -15.72 -5.10
C TYR A 187 -2.84 -14.90 -4.50
N THR A 188 -2.62 -14.37 -3.31
CA THR A 188 -3.52 -13.35 -2.75
C THR A 188 -3.12 -11.97 -3.26
N VAL A 189 -4.13 -11.17 -3.61
CA VAL A 189 -4.00 -9.81 -4.12
C VAL A 189 -4.64 -8.84 -3.14
N PRO A 190 -3.89 -7.86 -2.60
CA PRO A 190 -4.45 -6.86 -1.71
C PRO A 190 -5.18 -5.76 -2.49
N ASP A 191 -6.33 -5.35 -1.98
CA ASP A 191 -7.14 -4.23 -2.44
C ASP A 191 -7.41 -3.29 -1.26
N LEU A 192 -6.76 -2.15 -1.23
CA LEU A 192 -6.83 -1.21 -0.10
C LEU A 192 -8.09 -0.36 -0.19
N ARG A 193 -8.88 -0.37 0.88
CA ARG A 193 -10.09 0.42 1.04
C ARG A 193 -10.05 1.23 2.34
N TRP A 194 -10.78 2.33 2.35
CA TRP A 194 -10.87 3.22 3.49
C TRP A 194 -12.29 3.25 4.04
N PHE A 195 -12.44 2.88 5.29
CA PHE A 195 -13.74 2.81 5.95
C PHE A 195 -13.77 3.65 7.22
N PRO A 196 -14.94 4.21 7.61
CA PRO A 196 -15.10 4.84 8.90
C PRO A 196 -14.73 3.87 10.03
N ASN A 197 -13.89 4.31 10.96
CA ASN A 197 -13.51 3.53 12.14
C ASN A 197 -14.65 3.57 13.18
N THR A 198 -15.64 2.73 12.99
CA THR A 198 -16.85 2.60 13.81
C THR A 198 -17.10 1.15 14.17
N ASP A 199 -18.03 0.91 15.10
CA ASP A 199 -18.44 -0.45 15.51
C ASP A 199 -18.95 -1.30 14.31
N ALA A 200 -19.33 -0.68 13.19
CA ALA A 200 -19.77 -1.35 11.96
C ALA A 200 -18.63 -1.65 10.96
N LEU A 201 -17.36 -1.42 11.31
CA LEU A 201 -16.23 -1.60 10.39
C LEU A 201 -16.15 -3.04 9.85
N ALA A 202 -16.32 -4.04 10.72
CA ALA A 202 -16.29 -5.44 10.31
C ALA A 202 -17.41 -5.81 9.33
N ASP A 203 -18.63 -5.29 9.55
CA ASP A 203 -19.75 -5.46 8.63
C ASP A 203 -19.42 -4.88 7.26
N ARG A 204 -18.90 -3.66 7.25
CA ARG A 204 -18.54 -2.94 6.03
C ARG A 204 -17.46 -3.65 5.23
N VAL A 205 -16.43 -4.16 5.90
CA VAL A 205 -15.37 -4.96 5.29
C VAL A 205 -15.94 -6.22 4.63
N VAL A 206 -16.84 -6.94 5.30
CA VAL A 206 -17.47 -8.14 4.72
C VAL A 206 -18.39 -7.78 3.55
N GLU A 207 -19.18 -6.72 3.65
CA GLU A 207 -20.06 -6.28 2.55
C GLU A 207 -19.27 -5.95 1.29
N GLU A 208 -18.18 -5.18 1.40
CA GLU A 208 -17.35 -4.83 0.24
C GLU A 208 -16.54 -6.03 -0.27
N LEU A 209 -16.10 -6.95 0.62
CA LEU A 209 -15.47 -8.19 0.21
C LEU A 209 -16.40 -9.08 -0.63
N LEU A 210 -17.69 -9.17 -0.24
CA LEU A 210 -18.72 -9.91 -0.99
C LEU A 210 -19.11 -9.22 -2.30
N ARG A 211 -18.99 -7.91 -2.38
CA ARG A 211 -19.18 -7.14 -3.60
C ARG A 211 -18.12 -7.49 -4.67
N GLY A 212 -16.89 -7.73 -4.24
CA GLY A 212 -15.76 -8.05 -5.12
C GLY A 212 -14.63 -7.02 -5.09
N PRO A 213 -13.59 -7.23 -5.91
CA PRO A 213 -12.46 -6.29 -6.02
C PRO A 213 -12.89 -4.94 -6.59
N SER A 214 -12.05 -3.93 -6.40
CA SER A 214 -12.20 -2.61 -7.03
C SER A 214 -12.38 -2.74 -8.54
N ASP A 215 -13.16 -1.85 -9.12
CA ASP A 215 -13.47 -1.88 -10.56
C ASP A 215 -12.21 -1.89 -11.43
N TRP A 216 -11.14 -1.20 -11.01
CA TRP A 216 -9.88 -1.18 -11.74
C TRP A 216 -9.12 -2.53 -11.69
N LEU A 217 -9.33 -3.36 -10.66
CA LEU A 217 -8.71 -4.69 -10.52
C LEU A 217 -9.48 -5.81 -11.22
N TYR A 218 -10.75 -5.56 -11.54
CA TYR A 218 -11.65 -6.59 -12.06
C TYR A 218 -11.61 -6.85 -13.58
N PRO A 219 -11.12 -5.94 -14.45
CA PRO A 219 -11.18 -6.16 -15.90
C PRO A 219 -10.64 -7.52 -16.32
N GLY A 220 -11.43 -8.27 -17.13
CA GLY A 220 -11.07 -9.60 -17.61
C GLY A 220 -10.86 -10.63 -16.49
N GLU A 221 -11.44 -10.40 -15.30
CA GLU A 221 -11.23 -11.26 -14.12
C GLU A 221 -9.75 -11.38 -13.72
N ALA A 222 -8.96 -10.30 -13.93
CA ALA A 222 -7.54 -10.25 -13.53
C ALA A 222 -7.37 -10.54 -12.04
N VAL A 223 -8.32 -10.04 -11.22
CA VAL A 223 -8.44 -10.33 -9.79
C VAL A 223 -9.84 -10.84 -9.49
N THR A 224 -9.95 -11.92 -8.74
CA THR A 224 -11.21 -12.63 -8.48
C THR A 224 -11.51 -12.79 -6.99
N SER A 225 -12.79 -13.02 -6.67
CA SER A 225 -13.27 -13.36 -5.32
C SER A 225 -13.55 -14.86 -5.22
N ALA A 226 -13.32 -15.44 -4.04
CA ALA A 226 -13.75 -16.81 -3.77
C ALA A 226 -15.28 -16.93 -3.55
N PHE A 227 -15.96 -15.80 -3.31
CA PHE A 227 -17.41 -15.80 -3.04
C PHE A 227 -18.22 -15.76 -4.33
N PRO A 228 -19.28 -16.60 -4.45
CA PRO A 228 -20.28 -16.43 -5.49
C PRO A 228 -20.93 -15.04 -5.38
N GLY A 229 -21.16 -14.37 -6.53
CA GLY A 229 -21.69 -13.00 -6.58
C GLY A 229 -23.10 -12.80 -5.96
N SER A 230 -23.82 -13.88 -5.66
CA SER A 230 -25.12 -13.84 -4.96
C SER A 230 -25.01 -13.97 -3.43
N THR A 231 -23.81 -14.13 -2.90
CA THR A 231 -23.57 -14.26 -1.46
C THR A 231 -23.86 -12.94 -0.73
N THR A 232 -24.58 -13.02 0.36
CA THR A 232 -24.90 -11.84 1.21
C THR A 232 -24.61 -12.11 2.68
N LEU A 233 -24.30 -11.05 3.43
CA LEU A 233 -24.23 -11.08 4.88
C LEU A 233 -25.65 -11.14 5.47
N ILE A 234 -25.96 -12.16 6.30
CA ILE A 234 -27.31 -12.35 6.87
C ILE A 234 -27.51 -11.52 8.12
N SER A 235 -26.47 -11.35 8.91
CA SER A 235 -26.49 -10.60 10.18
C SER A 235 -25.18 -9.92 10.40
N SER A 236 -25.17 -8.85 11.20
CA SER A 236 -23.93 -8.15 11.57
C SER A 236 -22.87 -9.12 12.10
N VAL A 237 -21.62 -8.83 11.76
CA VAL A 237 -20.44 -9.56 12.23
C VAL A 237 -20.34 -9.35 13.76
N ASN A 238 -20.35 -10.44 14.50
CA ASN A 238 -20.22 -10.38 15.95
C ASN A 238 -18.81 -10.78 16.37
N VAL A 239 -18.10 -9.87 17.02
CA VAL A 239 -16.74 -10.12 17.52
C VAL A 239 -16.82 -10.52 18.99
N VAL A 240 -16.35 -11.73 19.30
CA VAL A 240 -16.34 -12.27 20.67
C VAL A 240 -14.93 -12.78 20.98
N GLU A 241 -14.29 -12.20 21.96
CA GLU A 241 -12.91 -12.59 22.36
C GLU A 241 -11.93 -12.63 21.18
N GLY A 242 -12.00 -11.62 20.29
CA GLY A 242 -11.17 -11.51 19.09
C GLY A 242 -11.57 -12.45 17.94
N GLN A 243 -12.64 -13.23 18.06
CA GLN A 243 -13.17 -14.04 16.97
C GLN A 243 -14.34 -13.34 16.29
N ALA A 244 -14.21 -13.03 15.00
CA ALA A 244 -15.29 -12.52 14.17
C ALA A 244 -16.17 -13.68 13.67
N ILE A 245 -17.46 -13.63 13.97
CA ILE A 245 -18.45 -14.60 13.52
C ILE A 245 -19.18 -14.01 12.31
N VAL A 246 -18.88 -14.54 11.12
CA VAL A 246 -19.45 -14.11 9.84
C VAL A 246 -20.49 -15.11 9.38
N ASN A 247 -21.76 -14.66 9.25
CA ASN A 247 -22.89 -15.51 8.85
C ASN A 247 -23.41 -15.11 7.46
N LEU A 248 -23.16 -15.96 6.48
CA LEU A 248 -23.48 -15.72 5.07
C LEU A 248 -24.74 -16.47 4.63
N SER A 249 -25.33 -16.02 3.50
CA SER A 249 -26.45 -16.69 2.84
C SER A 249 -26.07 -18.08 2.33
N GLY A 250 -27.08 -18.92 2.08
CA GLY A 250 -26.89 -20.27 1.56
C GLY A 250 -26.16 -20.34 0.21
N ASP A 251 -26.19 -19.24 -0.54
CA ASP A 251 -25.53 -19.13 -1.84
C ASP A 251 -24.01 -19.35 -1.73
N ALA A 252 -23.41 -18.95 -0.60
CA ALA A 252 -21.99 -19.17 -0.33
C ALA A 252 -21.56 -20.64 -0.44
N SER A 253 -22.44 -21.59 -0.14
CA SER A 253 -22.11 -23.03 -0.15
C SER A 253 -22.89 -23.86 -1.16
N ALA A 254 -23.80 -23.26 -1.93
CA ALA A 254 -24.75 -24.00 -2.77
C ALA A 254 -24.08 -24.90 -3.84
N ALA A 255 -22.91 -24.50 -4.34
CA ALA A 255 -22.12 -25.26 -5.31
C ALA A 255 -20.62 -25.35 -4.94
N ALA A 256 -20.25 -24.93 -3.71
CA ALA A 256 -18.87 -24.83 -3.28
C ALA A 256 -18.25 -26.19 -2.96
N SER A 257 -17.07 -26.45 -3.49
CA SER A 257 -16.20 -27.55 -3.09
C SER A 257 -15.56 -27.27 -1.71
N ALA A 258 -14.87 -28.24 -1.14
CA ALA A 258 -14.08 -28.04 0.07
C ALA A 258 -12.94 -27.03 -0.15
N SER A 259 -12.38 -26.96 -1.37
CA SER A 259 -11.35 -25.98 -1.74
C SER A 259 -11.94 -24.57 -1.75
N ASP A 260 -13.12 -24.37 -2.37
CA ASP A 260 -13.77 -23.07 -2.44
C ASP A 260 -14.10 -22.52 -1.04
N LEU A 261 -14.60 -23.37 -0.14
CA LEU A 261 -14.86 -23.00 1.25
C LEU A 261 -13.57 -22.64 2.00
N SER A 262 -12.46 -23.28 1.67
CA SER A 262 -11.14 -22.95 2.23
C SER A 262 -10.64 -21.60 1.76
N LEU A 263 -10.84 -21.27 0.47
CA LEU A 263 -10.49 -19.95 -0.11
C LEU A 263 -11.37 -18.85 0.46
N MET A 264 -12.69 -19.06 0.58
CA MET A 264 -13.61 -18.12 1.23
C MET A 264 -13.19 -17.81 2.67
N ARG A 265 -12.82 -18.85 3.42
CA ARG A 265 -12.30 -18.67 4.78
C ARG A 265 -11.01 -17.88 4.80
N LEU A 266 -10.06 -18.19 3.92
CA LEU A 266 -8.79 -17.45 3.81
C LEU A 266 -9.04 -15.98 3.50
N GLN A 267 -9.93 -15.69 2.55
CA GLN A 267 -10.29 -14.35 2.13
C GLN A 267 -10.88 -13.53 3.29
N LEU A 268 -11.83 -14.10 4.05
CA LEU A 268 -12.39 -13.48 5.25
C LEU A 268 -11.33 -13.28 6.34
N GLU A 269 -10.54 -14.32 6.62
CA GLU A 269 -9.55 -14.27 7.71
C GLU A 269 -8.50 -13.20 7.44
N ARG A 270 -7.97 -13.12 6.21
CA ARG A 270 -6.98 -12.11 5.84
C ARG A 270 -7.54 -10.68 5.85
N SER A 271 -8.76 -10.50 5.40
CA SER A 271 -9.39 -9.17 5.35
C SER A 271 -9.80 -8.68 6.73
N LEU A 272 -10.37 -9.55 7.57
CA LEU A 272 -10.86 -9.15 8.90
C LEU A 272 -9.75 -9.04 9.95
N THR A 273 -8.69 -9.87 9.86
CA THR A 273 -7.53 -9.74 10.78
C THR A 273 -6.66 -8.51 10.49
N ALA A 274 -6.96 -7.73 9.44
CA ALA A 274 -6.43 -6.38 9.26
C ALA A 274 -7.06 -5.35 10.23
N ILE A 275 -8.15 -5.72 10.93
CA ILE A 275 -8.76 -4.95 12.01
C ILE A 275 -8.15 -5.40 13.33
N ASP A 276 -7.55 -4.48 14.08
CA ASP A 276 -6.72 -4.77 15.27
C ASP A 276 -7.39 -5.66 16.32
N GLU A 277 -8.72 -5.57 16.47
CA GLU A 277 -9.49 -6.32 17.46
C GLU A 277 -9.79 -7.77 17.04
N ILE A 278 -9.53 -8.14 15.76
CA ILE A 278 -9.91 -9.44 15.20
C ILE A 278 -8.66 -10.30 14.98
N THR A 279 -8.62 -11.45 15.64
CA THR A 279 -7.50 -12.41 15.55
C THR A 279 -7.86 -13.71 14.82
N SER A 280 -9.15 -13.98 14.63
CA SER A 280 -9.62 -15.19 13.93
C SER A 280 -11.04 -15.00 13.40
N VAL A 281 -11.45 -15.87 12.47
CA VAL A 281 -12.76 -15.84 11.83
C VAL A 281 -13.47 -17.18 11.95
N GLU A 282 -14.74 -17.16 12.32
CA GLU A 282 -15.65 -18.29 12.22
C GLU A 282 -16.64 -18.05 11.08
N LEU A 283 -16.57 -18.87 10.04
CA LEU A 283 -17.50 -18.83 8.90
C LEU A 283 -18.76 -19.64 9.23
N ARG A 284 -19.93 -19.04 9.04
CA ARG A 284 -21.25 -19.69 9.08
C ARG A 284 -22.00 -19.48 7.78
N VAL A 285 -22.80 -20.45 7.42
CA VAL A 285 -23.75 -20.35 6.30
C VAL A 285 -25.15 -20.73 6.81
N ASN A 286 -26.11 -19.82 6.68
CA ASN A 286 -27.46 -19.96 7.25
C ASN A 286 -27.42 -20.37 8.74
N GLY A 287 -26.49 -19.79 9.51
CA GLY A 287 -26.30 -20.05 10.95
C GLY A 287 -25.52 -21.33 11.28
N ALA A 288 -25.27 -22.21 10.32
CA ALA A 288 -24.48 -23.42 10.54
C ALA A 288 -22.98 -23.12 10.39
N ARG A 289 -22.17 -23.52 11.36
CA ARG A 289 -20.71 -23.38 11.28
C ARG A 289 -20.16 -24.23 10.15
N ILE A 290 -19.29 -23.63 9.34
CA ILE A 290 -18.54 -24.31 8.28
C ILE A 290 -17.15 -24.66 8.80
N ASP A 291 -16.83 -25.94 8.82
CA ASP A 291 -15.51 -26.43 9.20
C ASP A 291 -14.62 -26.54 7.94
N ALA A 292 -14.10 -25.39 7.49
CA ALA A 292 -13.16 -25.29 6.38
C ALA A 292 -11.76 -25.04 6.94
N SER A 293 -10.77 -25.83 6.51
CA SER A 293 -9.36 -25.57 6.82
C SER A 293 -8.83 -24.42 5.96
N LEU A 294 -7.85 -23.66 6.45
CA LEU A 294 -7.12 -22.74 5.58
C LEU A 294 -6.32 -23.54 4.54
N PRO A 295 -6.19 -23.03 3.30
CA PRO A 295 -5.33 -23.64 2.29
C PRO A 295 -3.89 -23.72 2.80
N SER A 296 -3.14 -24.74 2.35
CA SER A 296 -1.70 -24.78 2.63
C SER A 296 -0.96 -23.71 1.83
N GLY A 297 0.21 -23.28 2.30
CA GLY A 297 1.06 -22.33 1.57
C GLY A 297 1.54 -22.85 0.20
N ASP A 298 1.50 -24.17 -0.03
CA ASP A 298 1.80 -24.77 -1.33
C ASP A 298 0.63 -24.65 -2.33
N THR A 299 -0.57 -24.33 -1.85
CA THR A 299 -1.77 -24.18 -2.68
C THR A 299 -2.03 -22.71 -3.01
N VAL A 300 -1.89 -21.81 -2.04
CA VAL A 300 -2.09 -20.38 -2.21
C VAL A 300 -0.96 -19.64 -1.51
N THR A 301 -0.22 -18.86 -2.27
CA THR A 301 0.84 -18.00 -1.73
C THR A 301 0.24 -16.70 -1.22
N THR A 302 0.32 -16.49 0.08
CA THR A 302 -0.09 -15.24 0.71
C THR A 302 1.14 -14.38 1.00
N SER A 303 1.26 -13.22 0.34
CA SER A 303 2.41 -12.33 0.48
C SER A 303 3.74 -12.99 0.06
N PRO A 304 3.99 -13.16 -1.24
CA PRO A 304 5.24 -13.73 -1.74
C PRO A 304 6.46 -13.01 -1.14
N GLN A 305 7.40 -13.77 -0.60
CA GLN A 305 8.58 -13.22 0.08
C GLN A 305 9.82 -13.39 -0.78
N VAL A 306 10.66 -12.36 -0.78
CA VAL A 306 12.01 -12.41 -1.36
C VAL A 306 13.07 -12.46 -0.27
N ASN A 307 14.34 -12.62 -0.65
CA ASN A 307 15.41 -12.54 0.34
C ASN A 307 15.48 -11.14 0.96
N SER A 308 15.60 -11.04 2.27
CA SER A 308 15.67 -9.76 2.98
C SER A 308 16.98 -8.99 2.75
N LEU A 309 18.01 -9.66 2.23
CA LEU A 309 19.27 -9.03 1.85
C LEU A 309 19.15 -8.45 0.43
N PRO A 310 19.78 -7.30 0.14
CA PRO A 310 19.82 -6.78 -1.21
C PRO A 310 20.58 -7.72 -2.13
N LEU A 311 20.02 -7.96 -3.31
CA LEU A 311 20.70 -8.66 -4.39
C LEU A 311 21.46 -7.63 -5.22
N VAL A 312 22.75 -7.80 -5.37
CA VAL A 312 23.63 -6.82 -6.03
C VAL A 312 24.50 -7.48 -7.09
N PHE A 313 24.90 -6.70 -8.07
CA PHE A 313 26.01 -7.04 -8.96
C PHE A 313 27.23 -6.22 -8.56
N GLN A 314 28.35 -6.89 -8.30
CA GLN A 314 29.58 -6.27 -7.86
C GLN A 314 30.78 -7.05 -8.42
N ASP A 315 31.71 -6.35 -9.07
CA ASP A 315 32.97 -6.92 -9.58
C ASP A 315 32.77 -8.20 -10.44
N GLY A 316 31.74 -8.19 -11.32
CA GLY A 316 31.42 -9.31 -12.20
C GLY A 316 30.69 -10.48 -11.51
N SER A 317 30.15 -10.28 -10.32
CA SER A 317 29.46 -11.33 -9.55
C SER A 317 28.13 -10.85 -9.01
N LEU A 318 27.10 -11.70 -9.17
CA LEU A 318 25.76 -11.53 -8.59
C LEU A 318 25.71 -12.20 -7.21
N GLY A 319 25.18 -11.52 -6.21
CA GLY A 319 24.99 -12.12 -4.89
C GLY A 319 24.20 -11.26 -3.91
N TYR A 320 23.76 -11.91 -2.84
CA TYR A 320 23.17 -11.23 -1.69
C TYR A 320 24.25 -10.57 -0.84
N LEU A 321 24.12 -9.27 -0.62
CA LEU A 321 25.06 -8.49 0.16
C LEU A 321 24.68 -8.48 1.64
N ASN A 322 25.54 -9.06 2.49
CA ASN A 322 25.44 -8.99 3.94
C ASN A 322 26.66 -8.26 4.51
N SER A 323 26.45 -7.01 4.91
CA SER A 323 27.54 -6.06 5.22
C SER A 323 28.48 -5.92 4.02
N ASP A 324 29.65 -6.52 4.05
CA ASP A 324 30.69 -6.47 2.99
C ASP A 324 30.89 -7.84 2.32
N THR A 325 30.05 -8.83 2.65
CA THR A 325 30.18 -10.19 2.13
C THR A 325 29.11 -10.45 1.08
N LEU A 326 29.54 -10.82 -0.11
CA LEU A 326 28.68 -11.23 -1.20
C LEU A 326 28.49 -12.76 -1.15
N SER A 327 27.24 -13.21 -1.18
CA SER A 327 26.90 -14.64 -1.21
C SER A 327 26.00 -14.90 -2.41
N PRO A 328 26.38 -15.76 -3.36
CA PRO A 328 25.57 -16.07 -4.52
C PRO A 328 24.24 -16.71 -4.12
N PRO A 329 23.16 -16.52 -4.90
CA PRO A 329 21.93 -17.26 -4.70
C PRO A 329 22.19 -18.77 -4.82
N ALA A 330 21.56 -19.57 -3.97
CA ALA A 330 21.77 -21.02 -3.95
C ALA A 330 21.36 -21.65 -5.30
N GLY A 331 22.25 -22.42 -5.90
CA GLY A 331 22.04 -23.08 -7.19
C GLY A 331 22.24 -22.17 -8.42
N ALA A 332 22.69 -20.92 -8.24
CA ALA A 332 22.87 -19.95 -9.32
C ALA A 332 24.35 -19.85 -9.77
N GLU A 333 25.13 -20.91 -9.67
CA GLU A 333 26.55 -20.91 -10.08
C GLU A 333 26.71 -20.62 -11.58
N ASN A 334 25.84 -21.18 -12.43
CA ASN A 334 25.83 -20.91 -13.88
C ASN A 334 25.46 -19.47 -14.17
N VAL A 335 24.47 -18.91 -13.45
CA VAL A 335 24.05 -17.51 -13.59
C VAL A 335 25.24 -16.58 -13.36
N ASN A 336 26.04 -16.83 -12.30
CA ASN A 336 27.24 -16.04 -12.02
C ASN A 336 28.31 -16.15 -13.11
N ALA A 337 28.50 -17.36 -13.65
CA ALA A 337 29.45 -17.55 -14.76
C ALA A 337 29.03 -16.75 -15.99
N VAL A 338 27.75 -16.84 -16.39
CA VAL A 338 27.20 -16.11 -17.54
C VAL A 338 27.18 -14.60 -17.28
N ALA A 339 26.76 -14.14 -16.10
CA ALA A 339 26.74 -12.71 -15.76
C ALA A 339 28.13 -12.07 -15.83
N GLY A 340 29.18 -12.81 -15.41
CA GLY A 340 30.56 -12.35 -15.53
C GLY A 340 31.07 -12.27 -16.98
N GLU A 341 30.45 -12.99 -17.93
CA GLU A 341 30.81 -12.98 -19.35
C GLU A 341 30.07 -11.88 -20.14
N ILE A 342 28.78 -11.65 -19.84
CA ILE A 342 27.95 -10.71 -20.62
C ILE A 342 27.92 -9.30 -20.05
N ASP A 343 28.44 -9.09 -18.81
CA ASP A 343 28.56 -7.79 -18.11
C ASP A 343 27.22 -7.01 -18.06
N PRO A 344 26.23 -7.49 -17.31
CA PRO A 344 24.92 -6.85 -17.26
C PRO A 344 24.97 -5.48 -16.58
N ILE A 345 24.08 -4.59 -17.01
CA ILE A 345 23.92 -3.24 -16.45
C ILE A 345 22.69 -3.11 -15.56
N ARG A 346 21.72 -4.01 -15.69
CA ARG A 346 20.49 -4.14 -14.89
C ARG A 346 20.03 -5.59 -14.94
N GLY A 347 19.09 -5.95 -14.06
CA GLY A 347 18.46 -7.26 -14.15
C GLY A 347 17.50 -7.56 -12.99
N ALA A 348 16.68 -8.57 -13.20
CA ALA A 348 15.75 -9.10 -12.22
C ALA A 348 15.95 -10.60 -12.01
N LEU A 349 15.70 -11.06 -10.78
CA LEU A 349 15.85 -12.47 -10.40
C LEU A 349 14.62 -12.93 -9.62
N SER A 350 14.04 -14.03 -10.07
CA SER A 350 13.03 -14.78 -9.33
C SER A 350 13.65 -16.03 -8.70
N ALA A 351 13.92 -15.97 -7.39
CA ALA A 351 14.50 -17.10 -6.67
C ALA A 351 13.53 -18.29 -6.56
N SER A 352 12.22 -18.03 -6.49
CA SER A 352 11.17 -19.04 -6.42
C SER A 352 11.04 -19.84 -7.73
N ARG A 353 11.28 -19.19 -8.87
CA ARG A 353 11.22 -19.78 -10.22
C ARG A 353 12.59 -20.23 -10.71
N GLN A 354 13.67 -19.84 -10.02
CA GLN A 354 15.05 -20.08 -10.44
C GLN A 354 15.34 -19.54 -11.85
N THR A 355 14.87 -18.33 -12.12
CA THR A 355 15.01 -17.61 -13.39
C THR A 355 15.66 -16.25 -13.15
N VAL A 356 16.34 -15.73 -14.17
CA VAL A 356 16.99 -14.42 -14.16
C VAL A 356 16.89 -13.76 -15.52
N THR A 357 16.72 -12.44 -15.51
CA THR A 357 16.90 -11.58 -16.69
C THR A 357 18.07 -10.65 -16.45
N MET A 358 18.81 -10.36 -17.52
CA MET A 358 19.98 -9.49 -17.50
C MET A 358 19.93 -8.57 -18.72
N LEU A 359 19.92 -7.27 -18.47
CA LEU A 359 20.02 -6.23 -19.50
C LEU A 359 21.50 -5.91 -19.75
N THR A 360 21.90 -5.93 -21.01
CA THR A 360 23.23 -5.53 -21.49
C THR A 360 23.09 -4.43 -22.54
N GLU A 361 24.20 -3.93 -23.08
CA GLU A 361 24.20 -3.00 -24.23
C GLU A 361 23.59 -3.63 -25.49
N ASP A 362 23.68 -4.96 -25.64
CA ASP A 362 23.17 -5.70 -26.80
C ASP A 362 21.70 -6.08 -26.70
N GLY A 363 21.07 -5.92 -25.52
CA GLY A 363 19.65 -6.23 -25.25
C GLY A 363 19.44 -7.02 -23.98
N THR A 364 18.23 -7.55 -23.82
CA THR A 364 17.82 -8.35 -22.66
C THR A 364 18.03 -9.83 -22.90
N TYR A 365 18.74 -10.46 -21.99
CA TYR A 365 18.96 -11.90 -21.92
C TYR A 365 18.16 -12.49 -20.77
N ALA A 366 17.76 -13.77 -20.92
CA ALA A 366 17.15 -14.55 -19.84
C ALA A 366 17.69 -15.97 -19.79
N MET A 367 17.71 -16.56 -18.59
CA MET A 367 18.11 -17.95 -18.37
C MET A 367 17.48 -18.53 -17.11
N ARG A 368 17.46 -19.85 -17.00
CA ARG A 368 17.22 -20.58 -15.76
C ARG A 368 18.51 -20.86 -15.03
N TYR A 369 18.44 -21.20 -13.75
CA TYR A 369 19.64 -21.47 -12.93
C TYR A 369 20.47 -22.66 -13.44
N ASP A 370 19.83 -23.66 -14.06
CA ASP A 370 20.46 -24.85 -14.62
C ASP A 370 20.95 -24.67 -16.07
N ASP A 371 20.60 -23.57 -16.74
CA ASP A 371 21.12 -23.26 -18.07
C ASP A 371 22.61 -22.87 -18.00
N THR A 372 23.36 -23.19 -19.03
CA THR A 372 24.79 -22.85 -19.15
C THR A 372 25.06 -21.62 -20.01
N GLU A 373 24.03 -21.14 -20.72
CA GLU A 373 24.05 -19.98 -21.59
C GLU A 373 22.75 -19.19 -21.41
N ALA A 374 22.83 -17.85 -21.48
CA ALA A 374 21.64 -17.01 -21.51
C ALA A 374 21.13 -16.85 -22.94
N THR A 375 19.83 -16.80 -23.10
CA THR A 375 19.16 -16.59 -24.38
C THR A 375 18.85 -15.10 -24.55
N LEU A 376 19.22 -14.51 -25.68
CA LEU A 376 18.82 -13.15 -26.06
C LEU A 376 17.30 -13.14 -26.34
N ILE A 377 16.55 -12.44 -25.50
CA ILE A 377 15.08 -12.34 -25.55
C ILE A 377 14.66 -11.17 -26.43
N ASP A 378 15.29 -10.01 -26.23
CA ASP A 378 14.95 -8.77 -26.93
C ASP A 378 16.24 -8.01 -27.27
N SER A 379 16.45 -7.76 -28.57
CA SER A 379 17.65 -7.07 -29.09
C SER A 379 17.40 -5.60 -29.46
N ARG A 380 16.25 -5.03 -29.08
CA ARG A 380 16.01 -3.60 -29.29
C ARG A 380 16.98 -2.77 -28.46
N GLY A 381 17.48 -1.68 -29.03
CA GLY A 381 18.33 -0.75 -28.28
C GLY A 381 17.55 0.14 -27.32
N GLY A 382 18.22 0.74 -26.32
CA GLY A 382 17.62 1.69 -25.40
C GLY A 382 16.58 1.07 -24.47
N GLN A 383 16.79 -0.17 -24.03
CA GLN A 383 15.87 -0.84 -23.10
C GLN A 383 16.04 -0.31 -21.66
N VAL A 384 14.94 -0.27 -20.95
CA VAL A 384 14.91 -0.09 -19.48
C VAL A 384 15.04 -1.43 -18.77
N GLU A 385 15.21 -1.43 -17.45
CA GLU A 385 15.31 -2.65 -16.65
C GLU A 385 14.16 -3.62 -16.96
N PRO A 386 14.42 -4.88 -17.34
CA PRO A 386 13.39 -5.86 -17.63
C PRO A 386 12.74 -6.36 -16.35
N ALA A 387 11.44 -6.65 -16.39
CA ALA A 387 10.73 -7.31 -15.30
C ALA A 387 10.47 -8.79 -15.59
N LEU A 388 10.39 -9.58 -14.52
CA LEU A 388 9.99 -11.00 -14.54
C LEU A 388 8.64 -11.16 -13.85
N ASP A 389 7.86 -12.15 -14.26
CA ASP A 389 6.66 -12.52 -13.53
C ASP A 389 6.67 -13.97 -13.02
N ASN A 390 5.63 -14.33 -12.28
CA ASN A 390 5.49 -15.65 -11.65
C ASN A 390 5.22 -16.80 -12.64
N TRP A 391 5.10 -16.53 -13.95
CA TRP A 391 4.83 -17.50 -15.01
C TRP A 391 5.97 -17.60 -16.03
N ASP A 392 7.18 -17.11 -15.67
CA ASP A 392 8.39 -17.09 -16.51
C ASP A 392 8.27 -16.16 -17.75
N TRP A 393 7.41 -15.11 -17.68
CA TRP A 393 7.34 -14.08 -18.70
C TRP A 393 8.30 -12.95 -18.38
N VAL A 394 9.11 -12.61 -19.38
CA VAL A 394 10.02 -11.45 -19.39
C VAL A 394 9.31 -10.29 -20.06
N TRP A 395 9.24 -9.17 -19.36
CA TRP A 395 8.60 -7.94 -19.84
C TRP A 395 9.70 -6.94 -20.18
N THR A 396 9.72 -6.45 -21.43
CA THR A 396 10.73 -5.55 -21.95
C THR A 396 10.13 -4.32 -22.60
N GLN A 397 10.75 -3.18 -22.37
CA GLN A 397 10.40 -1.89 -22.95
C GLN A 397 11.64 -1.21 -23.51
N SER A 398 11.49 -0.54 -24.66
CA SER A 398 12.56 0.22 -25.31
C SER A 398 12.13 1.66 -25.55
N THR A 399 12.98 2.61 -25.20
CA THR A 399 12.77 4.05 -25.45
C THR A 399 13.03 4.45 -26.91
N THR A 400 13.71 3.59 -27.69
CA THR A 400 14.04 3.87 -29.12
C THR A 400 13.11 3.17 -30.08
N GLN A 401 12.56 2.02 -29.71
CA GLN A 401 11.55 1.25 -30.44
C GLN A 401 10.41 0.95 -29.47
N THR A 402 9.59 1.96 -29.24
CA THR A 402 8.54 1.96 -28.23
C THR A 402 7.61 0.77 -28.37
N GLY A 403 7.09 0.29 -27.24
CA GLY A 403 6.19 -0.85 -27.13
C GLY A 403 6.60 -1.77 -25.98
N LEU A 404 5.62 -2.19 -25.21
CA LEU A 404 5.79 -3.17 -24.14
C LEU A 404 5.70 -4.57 -24.75
N TYR A 405 6.78 -5.34 -24.64
CA TYR A 405 6.84 -6.68 -25.19
C TYR A 405 7.02 -7.71 -24.10
N VAL A 406 6.45 -8.89 -24.32
CA VAL A 406 6.57 -10.03 -23.44
C VAL A 406 7.11 -11.24 -24.19
N SER A 407 7.95 -12.01 -23.52
CA SER A 407 8.50 -13.27 -24.05
C SER A 407 8.61 -14.28 -22.92
N LYS A 408 8.22 -15.53 -23.18
CA LYS A 408 8.36 -16.60 -22.19
C LYS A 408 9.71 -17.28 -22.27
N ILE A 409 10.37 -17.45 -21.13
CA ILE A 409 11.69 -18.08 -21.05
C ILE A 409 11.62 -19.49 -21.63
N GLY A 410 12.49 -19.77 -22.62
CA GLY A 410 12.60 -21.07 -23.29
C GLY A 410 11.63 -21.31 -24.45
N GLU A 411 10.69 -20.40 -24.76
CA GLU A 411 9.74 -20.56 -25.88
C GLU A 411 10.11 -19.76 -27.14
N GLY A 412 10.89 -18.68 -26.99
CA GLY A 412 11.41 -17.89 -28.10
C GLY A 412 10.37 -17.05 -28.86
N SER A 413 9.14 -16.99 -28.39
CA SER A 413 8.09 -16.11 -28.90
C SER A 413 8.11 -14.76 -28.17
N ILE A 414 8.01 -13.66 -28.92
CA ILE A 414 7.89 -12.31 -28.39
C ILE A 414 6.67 -11.65 -29.02
N PHE A 415 5.82 -11.00 -28.21
CA PHE A 415 4.65 -10.26 -28.70
C PHE A 415 4.42 -8.99 -27.89
N GLU A 416 3.75 -8.03 -28.50
CA GLU A 416 3.45 -6.73 -27.90
C GLU A 416 2.15 -6.78 -27.08
N ILE A 417 2.19 -6.17 -25.90
CA ILE A 417 1.00 -5.90 -25.09
C ILE A 417 0.61 -4.43 -25.33
N PRO A 418 -0.59 -4.16 -25.88
CA PRO A 418 -1.07 -2.80 -26.07
C PRO A 418 -1.18 -2.04 -24.75
N LEU A 419 -0.73 -0.78 -24.75
CA LEU A 419 -0.88 0.11 -23.58
C LEU A 419 -2.30 0.69 -23.55
N PRO A 420 -2.92 0.80 -22.37
CA PRO A 420 -4.21 1.46 -22.21
C PRO A 420 -4.10 2.98 -22.40
N GLU A 421 -5.25 3.65 -22.56
CA GLU A 421 -5.32 5.11 -22.68
C GLU A 421 -4.71 5.79 -21.44
N GLY A 422 -3.99 6.88 -21.66
CA GLY A 422 -3.33 7.65 -20.59
C GLY A 422 -1.94 7.16 -20.21
N VAL A 423 -1.46 6.03 -20.74
CA VAL A 423 -0.11 5.52 -20.48
C VAL A 423 0.80 5.81 -21.68
N ALA A 424 1.82 6.67 -21.48
CA ALA A 424 2.79 6.97 -22.51
C ALA A 424 3.75 5.78 -22.74
N PRO A 425 4.22 5.58 -23.98
CA PRO A 425 5.07 4.42 -24.32
C PRO A 425 6.54 4.58 -23.89
N ASP A 426 6.96 5.75 -23.47
CA ASP A 426 8.34 6.05 -23.08
C ASP A 426 8.54 5.82 -21.58
N PHE A 427 8.64 4.53 -21.18
CA PHE A 427 8.85 4.18 -19.78
C PHE A 427 10.23 4.60 -19.30
N ILE A 428 10.25 5.14 -18.08
CA ILE A 428 11.48 5.36 -17.31
C ILE A 428 11.85 4.09 -16.56
N SER A 429 10.87 3.45 -15.94
CA SER A 429 11.02 2.18 -15.21
C SER A 429 9.67 1.46 -15.14
N HIS A 430 9.71 0.15 -15.01
CA HIS A 430 8.52 -0.67 -14.81
C HIS A 430 8.84 -1.91 -13.99
N GLN A 431 7.87 -2.38 -13.20
CA GLN A 431 8.02 -3.61 -12.43
C GLN A 431 6.65 -4.27 -12.20
N ILE A 432 6.64 -5.60 -12.13
CA ILE A 432 5.44 -6.39 -11.84
C ILE A 432 5.35 -6.63 -10.33
N SER A 433 4.12 -6.60 -9.80
CA SER A 433 3.89 -6.98 -8.41
C SER A 433 4.19 -8.47 -8.20
N ARG A 434 4.66 -8.84 -7.01
CA ARG A 434 5.07 -10.23 -6.72
C ARG A 434 3.96 -11.27 -6.79
N ASP A 435 2.71 -10.84 -6.74
CA ASP A 435 1.55 -11.70 -7.05
C ASP A 435 1.33 -11.86 -8.56
N GLY A 436 2.06 -11.10 -9.39
CA GLY A 436 2.02 -11.16 -10.85
C GLY A 436 0.76 -10.57 -11.48
N THR A 437 -0.07 -9.86 -10.69
CA THR A 437 -1.38 -9.36 -11.16
C THR A 437 -1.35 -7.90 -11.58
N ARG A 438 -0.32 -7.13 -11.20
CA ARG A 438 -0.27 -5.68 -11.44
C ARG A 438 1.07 -5.25 -12.03
N LEU A 439 1.02 -4.40 -13.03
CA LEU A 439 2.17 -3.72 -13.60
C LEU A 439 2.21 -2.28 -13.08
N ALA A 440 3.34 -1.87 -12.51
CA ALA A 440 3.66 -0.48 -12.20
C ALA A 440 4.57 0.08 -13.27
N VAL A 441 4.28 1.28 -13.75
CA VAL A 441 5.05 1.97 -14.80
C VAL A 441 5.27 3.41 -14.39
N LEU A 442 6.50 3.88 -14.52
CA LEU A 442 6.88 5.27 -14.35
C LEU A 442 7.23 5.85 -15.71
N PHE A 443 6.61 6.96 -16.09
CA PHE A 443 6.83 7.61 -17.39
C PHE A 443 6.69 9.12 -17.27
N GLU A 444 7.17 9.84 -18.28
CA GLU A 444 6.99 11.27 -18.40
C GLU A 444 5.64 11.57 -19.05
N GLY A 445 4.72 12.16 -18.30
CA GLY A 445 3.41 12.59 -18.74
C GLY A 445 3.37 14.06 -19.14
N ASP A 446 2.19 14.55 -19.55
CA ASP A 446 2.02 15.95 -20.02
C ASP A 446 2.23 16.99 -18.90
N GLU A 447 1.96 16.63 -17.64
CA GLU A 447 2.06 17.53 -16.47
C GLU A 447 3.25 17.21 -15.53
N GLY A 448 4.12 16.27 -15.92
CA GLY A 448 5.26 15.83 -15.14
C GLY A 448 5.36 14.30 -15.07
N VAL A 449 6.11 13.82 -14.09
CA VAL A 449 6.27 12.37 -13.88
C VAL A 449 4.96 11.74 -13.45
N THR A 450 4.56 10.66 -14.12
CA THR A 450 3.34 9.91 -13.82
C THR A 450 3.67 8.47 -13.48
N LEU A 451 3.08 7.97 -12.38
CA LEU A 451 3.01 6.56 -12.06
C LEU A 451 1.67 6.00 -12.56
N ALA A 452 1.71 4.94 -13.35
CA ALA A 452 0.55 4.13 -13.68
C ALA A 452 0.63 2.77 -12.98
N VAL A 453 -0.47 2.33 -12.38
CA VAL A 453 -0.62 0.97 -11.85
C VAL A 453 -1.84 0.33 -12.50
N MET A 454 -1.63 -0.77 -13.22
CA MET A 454 -2.68 -1.40 -14.00
C MET A 454 -2.71 -2.92 -13.81
N PRO A 455 -3.89 -3.55 -13.87
CA PRO A 455 -4.00 -4.99 -13.73
C PRO A 455 -3.54 -5.69 -15.00
N ILE A 456 -2.92 -6.86 -14.85
CA ILE A 456 -2.51 -7.74 -15.94
C ILE A 456 -3.60 -8.79 -16.15
N ILE A 457 -4.25 -8.76 -17.29
CA ILE A 457 -5.27 -9.73 -17.69
C ILE A 457 -4.56 -10.94 -18.27
N ARG A 458 -4.83 -12.13 -17.72
CA ARG A 458 -4.17 -13.39 -18.12
C ARG A 458 -5.17 -14.47 -18.53
N ASP A 459 -4.70 -15.39 -19.38
CA ASP A 459 -5.39 -16.64 -19.70
C ASP A 459 -4.39 -17.80 -19.50
N GLY A 460 -4.63 -18.67 -18.50
CA GLY A 460 -3.72 -19.75 -18.15
C GLY A 460 -2.29 -19.29 -17.82
N GLY A 461 -2.15 -18.11 -17.18
CA GLY A 461 -0.86 -17.47 -16.85
C GLY A 461 -0.22 -16.67 -18.00
N GLU A 462 -0.71 -16.76 -19.23
CA GLU A 462 -0.24 -15.94 -20.37
C GLU A 462 -0.80 -14.52 -20.26
N PRO A 463 0.05 -13.46 -20.33
CA PRO A 463 -0.43 -12.09 -20.31
C PRO A 463 -1.08 -11.73 -21.64
N MET A 464 -2.37 -11.34 -21.60
CA MET A 464 -3.18 -11.06 -22.78
C MET A 464 -3.36 -9.56 -23.02
N ALA A 465 -3.52 -8.78 -21.95
CA ALA A 465 -3.80 -7.34 -22.00
C ALA A 465 -3.52 -6.70 -20.65
N LEU A 466 -3.58 -5.35 -20.63
CA LEU A 466 -3.61 -4.55 -19.41
C LEU A 466 -5.01 -3.93 -19.27
N GLY A 467 -5.49 -3.82 -18.03
CA GLY A 467 -6.70 -3.07 -17.72
C GLY A 467 -6.42 -1.58 -17.56
N ASP A 468 -7.47 -0.81 -17.24
CA ASP A 468 -7.37 0.64 -17.04
C ASP A 468 -6.46 0.98 -15.86
N PRO A 469 -5.57 1.99 -16.01
CA PRO A 469 -4.62 2.37 -14.99
C PRO A 469 -5.23 3.22 -13.87
N ILE A 470 -4.72 3.05 -12.64
CA ILE A 470 -4.69 4.16 -11.68
C ILE A 470 -3.51 5.05 -12.08
N LEU A 471 -3.78 6.33 -12.31
CA LEU A 471 -2.77 7.34 -12.64
C LEU A 471 -2.49 8.21 -11.41
N VAL A 472 -1.21 8.34 -11.05
CA VAL A 472 -0.74 9.24 -9.99
C VAL A 472 0.21 10.24 -10.64
N GLU A 473 -0.33 11.40 -10.98
CA GLU A 473 0.42 12.49 -11.60
C GLU A 473 1.18 13.26 -10.52
N MET A 474 2.48 13.34 -10.64
CA MET A 474 3.33 14.06 -9.68
C MET A 474 3.65 15.45 -10.24
N PRO A 475 3.06 16.51 -9.68
CA PRO A 475 3.29 17.85 -10.19
C PRO A 475 4.74 18.29 -9.96
N GLY A 476 5.38 18.82 -10.99
CA GLY A 476 6.74 19.30 -10.98
C GLY A 476 7.29 19.35 -12.40
N THR A 477 7.33 20.52 -13.02
CA THR A 477 7.74 20.69 -14.42
C THR A 477 9.21 20.37 -14.70
N ASP A 478 10.05 20.30 -13.65
CA ASP A 478 11.48 20.04 -13.74
C ASP A 478 11.87 18.69 -13.09
N ASP A 479 10.89 17.94 -12.53
CA ASP A 479 11.13 16.63 -11.93
C ASP A 479 11.48 15.60 -13.02
N VAL A 480 12.54 14.84 -12.76
CA VAL A 480 12.96 13.72 -13.61
C VAL A 480 12.93 12.46 -12.76
N ALA A 481 12.14 11.48 -13.16
CA ALA A 481 12.18 10.20 -12.47
C ALA A 481 13.39 9.38 -12.89
N ASN A 482 13.91 8.58 -11.96
CA ASN A 482 15.04 7.71 -12.21
C ASN A 482 14.64 6.22 -12.18
N ASP A 483 13.79 5.82 -11.24
CA ASP A 483 13.46 4.40 -11.03
C ASP A 483 12.24 4.20 -10.15
N LEU A 484 11.63 3.00 -10.20
CA LEU A 484 10.60 2.53 -9.29
C LEU A 484 10.85 1.09 -8.83
N ALA A 485 10.29 0.73 -7.66
CA ALA A 485 10.26 -0.68 -7.22
C ALA A 485 9.05 -0.96 -6.32
N TRP A 486 8.47 -2.15 -6.47
CA TRP A 486 7.56 -2.70 -5.47
C TRP A 486 8.31 -2.98 -4.17
N VAL A 487 7.97 -2.26 -3.10
CA VAL A 487 8.59 -2.42 -1.77
C VAL A 487 8.03 -3.65 -1.06
N ASP A 488 6.73 -3.83 -1.18
CA ASP A 488 5.95 -4.97 -0.68
C ASP A 488 4.75 -5.25 -1.61
N SER A 489 3.76 -6.02 -1.16
CA SER A 489 2.59 -6.38 -1.98
C SER A 489 1.67 -5.20 -2.32
N SER A 490 1.83 -4.02 -1.72
CA SER A 490 0.90 -2.89 -1.87
C SER A 490 1.57 -1.53 -2.03
N SER A 491 2.89 -1.44 -1.88
CA SER A 491 3.62 -0.17 -1.85
C SER A 491 4.69 -0.11 -2.93
N ILE A 492 4.77 1.02 -3.63
CA ILE A 492 5.74 1.31 -4.69
C ILE A 492 6.60 2.48 -4.23
N ALA A 493 7.93 2.31 -4.24
CA ALA A 493 8.86 3.41 -4.06
C ALA A 493 9.28 3.96 -5.43
N MET A 494 9.47 5.26 -5.51
CA MET A 494 9.91 5.98 -6.69
C MET A 494 11.04 6.93 -6.34
N LEU A 495 11.98 7.08 -7.26
CA LEU A 495 13.07 8.05 -7.19
C LEU A 495 12.77 9.20 -8.14
N VAL A 496 12.56 10.39 -7.59
CA VAL A 496 12.23 11.60 -8.35
C VAL A 496 13.29 12.66 -8.06
N ASP A 497 14.03 13.06 -9.09
CA ASP A 497 15.10 14.07 -9.00
C ASP A 497 14.48 15.47 -9.11
N ASP A 498 14.80 16.36 -8.19
CA ASP A 498 14.34 17.75 -8.19
C ASP A 498 15.16 18.70 -9.07
N GLY A 499 16.10 18.14 -9.87
CA GLY A 499 16.93 18.89 -10.83
C GLY A 499 18.16 19.59 -10.22
N ASP A 500 18.32 19.60 -8.90
CA ASP A 500 19.49 20.16 -8.20
C ASP A 500 20.52 19.12 -7.77
N GLY A 501 20.30 17.85 -8.14
CA GLY A 501 21.13 16.69 -7.77
C GLY A 501 20.69 16.04 -6.46
N THR A 502 19.51 16.39 -5.97
CA THR A 502 18.86 15.74 -4.83
C THR A 502 17.69 14.90 -5.35
N THR A 503 17.67 13.62 -5.02
CA THR A 503 16.60 12.71 -5.43
C THR A 503 15.69 12.46 -4.26
N GLU A 504 14.43 12.84 -4.35
CA GLU A 504 13.40 12.52 -3.40
C GLU A 504 12.96 11.07 -3.53
N VAL A 505 12.79 10.39 -2.42
CA VAL A 505 12.22 9.05 -2.35
C VAL A 505 10.74 9.18 -2.00
N ARG A 506 9.87 8.87 -2.95
CA ARG A 506 8.41 8.89 -2.77
C ARG A 506 7.90 7.46 -2.63
N LEU A 507 6.96 7.27 -1.73
CA LEU A 507 6.27 5.99 -1.50
C LEU A 507 4.79 6.17 -1.79
N TYR A 508 4.29 5.42 -2.76
CA TYR A 508 2.86 5.33 -3.05
C TYR A 508 2.32 4.00 -2.55
N ARG A 509 1.31 4.05 -1.71
CA ARG A 509 0.52 2.87 -1.33
C ARG A 509 -0.66 2.77 -2.28
N VAL A 510 -0.74 1.69 -3.06
CA VAL A 510 -1.80 1.52 -4.07
C VAL A 510 -3.18 1.56 -3.41
N GLY A 511 -4.04 2.49 -3.85
CA GLY A 511 -5.31 2.79 -3.19
C GLY A 511 -5.19 3.65 -1.93
N GLY A 512 -4.05 4.31 -1.71
CA GLY A 512 -3.78 5.16 -0.56
C GLY A 512 -2.94 6.39 -0.92
N GLU A 513 -2.29 6.94 0.09
CA GLU A 513 -1.58 8.22 -0.01
C GLU A 513 -0.19 8.08 -0.64
N LEU A 514 0.26 9.16 -1.29
CA LEU A 514 1.65 9.39 -1.68
C LEU A 514 2.38 10.10 -0.54
N THR A 515 3.50 9.53 -0.09
CA THR A 515 4.29 10.07 1.03
C THR A 515 5.75 10.23 0.65
N SER A 516 6.41 11.25 1.24
CA SER A 516 7.85 11.46 1.10
C SER A 516 8.62 10.71 2.18
N LEU A 517 9.65 9.98 1.79
CA LEU A 517 10.58 9.30 2.70
C LEU A 517 11.90 10.06 2.87
N GLY A 518 11.94 11.32 2.44
CA GLY A 518 13.14 12.15 2.41
C GLY A 518 13.98 11.96 1.16
N SER A 519 15.20 12.50 1.14
CA SER A 519 16.00 12.60 -0.09
C SER A 519 17.39 12.00 0.07
N ILE A 520 17.95 11.55 -1.06
CA ILE A 520 19.30 11.00 -1.20
C ILE A 520 20.01 11.73 -2.36
N PRO A 521 21.28 12.15 -2.21
CA PRO A 521 21.99 12.77 -3.31
C PRO A 521 22.21 11.79 -4.47
N ASN A 522 21.83 12.20 -5.68
CA ASN A 522 22.08 11.46 -6.93
C ASN A 522 21.65 9.98 -6.91
N ALA A 523 20.56 9.63 -6.24
CA ALA A 523 20.02 8.28 -6.26
C ALA A 523 19.52 7.92 -7.67
N ILE A 524 19.82 6.71 -8.15
CA ILE A 524 19.52 6.27 -9.52
C ILE A 524 18.77 4.95 -9.60
N GLN A 525 18.76 4.17 -8.52
CA GLN A 525 18.09 2.87 -8.53
C GLN A 525 17.55 2.53 -7.15
N VAL A 526 16.35 1.94 -7.12
CA VAL A 526 15.70 1.42 -5.91
C VAL A 526 15.40 -0.06 -6.07
N ALA A 527 15.60 -0.84 -5.03
CA ALA A 527 15.15 -2.23 -4.97
C ALA A 527 14.28 -2.44 -3.73
N GLY A 528 13.14 -3.07 -3.95
CA GLY A 528 12.23 -3.47 -2.91
C GLY A 528 12.69 -4.72 -2.16
N SER A 529 12.01 -5.01 -1.05
CA SER A 529 12.19 -6.21 -0.25
C SER A 529 10.82 -6.64 0.29
N ASN A 530 10.74 -7.20 1.49
CA ASN A 530 9.46 -7.62 2.09
C ASN A 530 8.80 -6.51 2.93
N SER A 531 9.47 -5.39 3.06
CA SER A 531 8.99 -4.21 3.81
C SER A 531 9.85 -2.99 3.51
N LEU A 532 9.37 -1.83 3.93
CA LEU A 532 10.11 -0.57 3.82
C LEU A 532 11.52 -0.64 4.44
N ALA A 533 11.69 -1.32 5.57
CA ALA A 533 12.99 -1.48 6.24
C ALA A 533 14.01 -2.28 5.40
N GLY A 534 13.52 -3.15 4.52
CA GLY A 534 14.35 -3.95 3.61
C GLY A 534 14.73 -3.23 2.31
N MET A 535 14.08 -2.14 1.96
CA MET A 535 14.35 -1.37 0.73
C MET A 535 15.80 -0.88 0.68
N ARG A 536 16.38 -0.87 -0.50
CA ARG A 536 17.74 -0.33 -0.76
C ARG A 536 17.72 0.61 -1.95
N ILE A 537 18.57 1.61 -1.87
CA ILE A 537 18.75 2.61 -2.93
C ILE A 537 20.24 2.71 -3.25
N VAL A 538 20.59 2.89 -4.52
CA VAL A 538 21.95 3.10 -4.97
C VAL A 538 22.06 4.46 -5.65
N ASP A 539 23.14 5.18 -5.35
CA ASP A 539 23.48 6.43 -6.02
C ASP A 539 24.41 6.22 -7.24
N ARG A 540 24.68 7.29 -7.96
CA ARG A 540 25.58 7.26 -9.14
C ARG A 540 27.02 6.83 -8.83
N GLN A 541 27.44 6.83 -7.56
CA GLN A 541 28.74 6.35 -7.10
C GLN A 541 28.71 4.88 -6.71
N GLY A 542 27.56 4.23 -6.75
CA GLY A 542 27.37 2.84 -6.32
C GLY A 542 27.21 2.67 -4.80
N ILE A 543 27.04 3.76 -4.05
CA ILE A 543 26.83 3.69 -2.60
C ILE A 543 25.41 3.19 -2.32
N VAL A 544 25.30 2.17 -1.47
CA VAL A 544 24.02 1.59 -1.06
C VAL A 544 23.48 2.33 0.16
N TYR A 545 22.23 2.76 0.10
CA TYR A 545 21.52 3.39 1.20
C TYR A 545 20.44 2.47 1.76
N SER A 546 20.25 2.51 3.07
CA SER A 546 19.19 1.81 3.79
C SER A 546 18.40 2.77 4.69
N PRO A 547 17.07 2.56 4.86
CA PRO A 547 16.27 3.40 5.75
C PRO A 547 16.63 3.18 7.22
N ARG A 548 16.66 4.28 8.01
CA ARG A 548 16.87 4.28 9.45
C ARG A 548 15.93 5.29 10.12
N GLY A 549 14.73 4.81 10.48
CA GLY A 549 13.65 5.70 10.90
C GLY A 549 13.28 6.66 9.77
N THR A 550 13.42 7.95 9.98
CA THR A 550 13.14 9.01 8.98
C THR A 550 14.36 9.46 8.17
N ARG A 551 15.47 8.71 8.20
CA ARG A 551 16.74 9.09 7.54
C ARG A 551 17.28 7.92 6.72
N TRP A 552 18.16 8.24 5.79
CA TRP A 552 18.92 7.30 4.98
C TRP A 552 20.34 7.13 5.50
N GLN A 553 20.79 5.90 5.62
CA GLN A 553 22.15 5.56 6.04
C GLN A 553 22.91 4.97 4.86
N ALA A 554 24.00 5.63 4.47
CA ALA A 554 24.94 5.14 3.47
C ALA A 554 25.75 3.96 4.03
N SER A 555 26.01 2.95 3.20
CA SER A 555 26.98 1.89 3.46
C SER A 555 28.39 2.31 3.07
N GLU A 556 29.39 1.55 3.54
CA GLU A 556 30.78 1.68 3.07
C GLU A 556 31.05 0.86 1.79
N THR A 557 30.12 -0.05 1.45
CA THR A 557 30.25 -0.94 0.28
C THR A 557 29.72 -0.25 -0.96
N VAL A 558 30.47 -0.37 -2.04
CA VAL A 558 30.12 0.14 -3.37
C VAL A 558 29.76 -1.02 -4.28
N VAL A 559 28.64 -0.92 -4.99
CA VAL A 559 28.15 -1.94 -5.92
C VAL A 559 28.05 -1.35 -7.33
N ASN A 560 27.98 -2.20 -8.36
CA ASN A 560 27.72 -1.72 -9.71
C ASN A 560 26.24 -1.31 -9.83
N PHE A 561 25.32 -2.18 -9.39
CA PHE A 561 23.86 -1.91 -9.36
C PHE A 561 23.14 -2.94 -8.46
N LEU A 562 21.86 -2.68 -8.21
CA LEU A 562 20.94 -3.63 -7.57
C LEU A 562 20.25 -4.49 -8.63
N PHE A 563 20.00 -5.75 -8.31
CA PHE A 563 19.05 -6.60 -9.04
C PHE A 563 17.68 -6.52 -8.37
N ALA A 564 16.63 -6.39 -9.18
CA ALA A 564 15.28 -6.57 -8.67
C ALA A 564 15.08 -8.02 -8.19
N GLN A 565 14.33 -8.20 -7.11
CA GLN A 565 13.90 -9.49 -6.59
C GLN A 565 12.39 -9.61 -6.80
N GLU A 566 11.96 -10.57 -7.63
CA GLU A 566 10.57 -10.75 -8.08
C GLU A 566 10.04 -12.15 -7.78
#